data_987affbc6a9a25c1197052e1b135679b
#
_entry.id   987affbc6a9a25c1197052e1b135679b
#
_cell.length_a   1.000
_cell.length_b   1.000
_cell.length_c   1.000
_cell.angle_alpha   90.00
_cell.angle_beta   90.00
_cell.angle_gamma   90.00
#
_symmetry.space_group_name_H-M   'P 1'
#
loop_
_entity.id
_entity.type
_entity.pdbx_description
1 polymer ?
#
loop_
_entity_poly.entity_id
_entity_poly.type
_entity_poly.pdbx_seq_one_letter_code
_entity_poly.pdbx_strand_id
1 'polypeptide(L)'
;MKKSSLNIMYVNVRDGEKVYKIKEGYTFTAITSDDHTVDLFVFKEDNGTWNATEPQSTATVGKGDTRKGAVSLAQSRIGARPLEEFNRAVGRVSEYKNNIDK
;
A
#
# COMPACT_ATOMS: atom_id res chain seq x y z
N MET A 1 -5.52 3.56 15.28
CA MET A 1 -5.87 3.02 13.95
C MET A 1 -7.29 2.46 13.97
N LYS A 2 -7.99 2.60 12.88
CA LYS A 2 -9.36 2.11 12.75
C LYS A 2 -9.40 0.80 11.98
N LYS A 3 -10.13 -0.19 12.48
CA LYS A 3 -10.31 -1.47 11.79
C LYS A 3 -11.17 -1.28 10.55
N SER A 4 -10.75 -1.90 9.43
CA SER A 4 -11.42 -1.74 8.14
C SER A 4 -11.12 -2.94 7.25
N SER A 5 -11.66 -2.93 6.04
CA SER A 5 -11.34 -3.94 5.02
C SER A 5 -11.05 -3.25 3.70
N LEU A 6 -10.24 -3.91 2.86
CA LEU A 6 -9.86 -3.38 1.56
C LEU A 6 -9.76 -4.53 0.56
N ASN A 7 -10.23 -4.28 -0.68
CA ASN A 7 -10.09 -5.22 -1.77
C ASN A 7 -8.72 -5.02 -2.42
N ILE A 8 -7.81 -5.97 -2.22
CA ILE A 8 -6.44 -5.90 -2.71
C ILE A 8 -6.35 -6.62 -4.05
N MET A 9 -5.75 -5.96 -5.03
CA MET A 9 -5.50 -6.55 -6.34
C MET A 9 -4.10 -7.15 -6.39
N TYR A 10 -4.03 -8.45 -6.70
CA TYR A 10 -2.78 -9.15 -6.96
C TYR A 10 -2.69 -9.45 -8.45
N VAL A 11 -1.51 -9.29 -9.01
CA VAL A 11 -1.26 -9.56 -10.42
C VAL A 11 -0.33 -10.78 -10.52
N ASN A 12 -0.76 -11.79 -11.27
CA ASN A 12 0.09 -12.94 -11.57
C ASN A 12 1.09 -12.55 -12.67
N VAL A 13 2.38 -12.59 -12.33
CA VAL A 13 3.44 -12.15 -13.25
C VAL A 13 3.57 -13.04 -14.49
N ARG A 14 3.09 -14.29 -14.42
CA ARG A 14 3.23 -15.24 -15.54
C ARG A 14 2.22 -14.98 -16.66
N ASP A 15 0.97 -14.72 -16.30
CA ASP A 15 -0.13 -14.62 -17.28
C ASP A 15 -0.85 -13.28 -17.23
N GLY A 16 -0.44 -12.39 -16.32
CA GLY A 16 -1.07 -11.08 -16.15
C GLY A 16 -2.46 -11.13 -15.52
N GLU A 17 -2.87 -12.30 -15.01
CA GLU A 17 -4.19 -12.45 -14.41
C GLU A 17 -4.31 -11.64 -13.12
N LYS A 18 -5.42 -10.92 -12.99
CA LYS A 18 -5.72 -10.14 -11.79
C LYS A 18 -6.57 -10.97 -10.83
N VAL A 19 -6.13 -11.03 -9.58
CA VAL A 19 -6.86 -11.70 -8.52
C VAL A 19 -7.16 -10.67 -7.43
N TYR A 20 -8.42 -10.62 -7.00
CA TYR A 20 -8.88 -9.69 -5.96
C TYR A 20 -9.17 -10.46 -4.69
N LYS A 21 -8.61 -10.01 -3.58
CA LYS A 21 -8.85 -10.58 -2.25
C LYS A 21 -9.24 -9.48 -1.28
N ILE A 22 -10.30 -9.71 -0.51
CA ILE A 22 -10.69 -8.78 0.55
C ILE A 22 -9.86 -9.11 1.78
N LYS A 23 -9.11 -8.11 2.28
CA LYS A 23 -8.29 -8.23 3.48
C LYS A 23 -8.83 -7.34 4.58
N GLU A 24 -8.93 -7.89 5.77
CA GLU A 24 -9.23 -7.12 6.97
C GLU A 24 -7.93 -6.56 7.54
N GLY A 25 -7.98 -5.32 7.98
CA GLY A 25 -6.80 -4.65 8.52
C GLY A 25 -7.17 -3.35 9.22
N TYR A 26 -6.27 -2.38 9.11
CA TYR A 26 -6.41 -1.12 9.85
C TYR A 26 -6.03 0.05 8.95
N THR A 27 -6.81 1.14 9.05
CA THR A 27 -6.45 2.39 8.40
C THR A 27 -5.51 3.17 9.31
N PHE A 28 -4.57 3.89 8.71
CA PHE A 28 -3.68 4.80 9.43
C PHE A 28 -3.24 5.92 8.51
N THR A 29 -2.58 6.92 9.05
CA THR A 29 -2.09 8.05 8.28
C THR A 29 -0.59 8.20 8.41
N ALA A 30 0.00 8.85 7.41
CA ALA A 30 1.39 9.28 7.42
C ALA A 30 1.47 10.71 6.92
N ILE A 31 2.51 11.42 7.32
CA ILE A 31 2.70 12.83 6.96
C ILE A 31 3.95 12.92 6.08
N THR A 32 3.80 13.54 4.90
CA THR A 32 4.91 13.75 3.97
C THR A 32 5.88 14.80 4.48
N SER A 33 7.05 14.93 3.82
CA SER A 33 8.04 15.93 4.19
C SER A 33 7.55 17.37 4.03
N ASP A 34 6.53 17.59 3.20
CA ASP A 34 5.90 18.90 2.98
C ASP A 34 4.54 19.02 3.69
N ASP A 35 4.35 18.25 4.79
CA ASP A 35 3.21 18.34 5.71
C ASP A 35 1.84 17.98 5.13
N HIS A 36 1.79 17.11 4.13
CA HIS A 36 0.54 16.57 3.64
C HIS A 36 0.23 15.23 4.32
N THR A 37 -1.03 15.03 4.69
CA THR A 37 -1.51 13.78 5.29
C THR A 37 -1.91 12.80 4.19
N VAL A 38 -1.43 11.56 4.31
CA VAL A 38 -1.73 10.47 3.37
C VAL A 38 -2.44 9.35 4.13
N ASP A 39 -3.53 8.85 3.56
CA ASP A 39 -4.27 7.72 4.12
C ASP A 39 -3.70 6.40 3.60
N LEU A 40 -3.46 5.47 4.52
CA LEU A 40 -2.88 4.17 4.24
C LEU A 40 -3.67 3.05 4.91
N PHE A 41 -3.41 1.82 4.49
CA PHE A 41 -4.03 0.62 5.03
C PHE A 41 -2.95 -0.41 5.33
N VAL A 42 -3.04 -1.08 6.48
CA VAL A 42 -2.11 -2.15 6.86
C VAL A 42 -2.88 -3.44 7.14
N PHE A 43 -2.41 -4.54 6.58
CA PHE A 43 -3.03 -5.84 6.74
C PHE A 43 -1.99 -6.94 6.81
N LYS A 44 -2.40 -8.11 7.30
CA LYS A 44 -1.53 -9.27 7.38
C LYS A 44 -1.70 -10.14 6.13
N GLU A 45 -0.60 -10.40 5.44
CA GLU A 45 -0.57 -11.31 4.29
C GLU A 45 -0.74 -12.76 4.75
N ASP A 46 -1.08 -13.64 3.81
CA ASP A 46 -1.28 -15.07 4.10
C ASP A 46 0.01 -15.74 4.61
N ASN A 47 1.18 -15.21 4.23
CA ASN A 47 2.47 -15.70 4.71
C ASN A 47 2.88 -15.15 6.09
N GLY A 48 2.04 -14.35 6.72
CA GLY A 48 2.31 -13.78 8.05
C GLY A 48 3.00 -12.42 8.04
N THR A 49 3.44 -11.92 6.89
CA THR A 49 4.05 -10.60 6.76
C THR A 49 2.98 -9.52 6.79
N TRP A 50 3.22 -8.42 7.52
CA TRP A 50 2.34 -7.26 7.49
C TRP A 50 2.73 -6.33 6.35
N ASN A 51 1.72 -5.84 5.63
CA ASN A 51 1.89 -5.00 4.44
C ASN A 51 1.12 -3.69 4.63
N ALA A 52 1.84 -2.57 4.57
CA ALA A 52 1.26 -1.24 4.56
C ALA A 52 1.14 -0.76 3.12
N THR A 53 -0.06 -0.37 2.72
CA THR A 53 -0.43 -0.20 1.32
C THR A 53 -1.17 1.11 1.09
N GLU A 54 -1.02 1.69 -0.10
CA GLU A 54 -1.85 2.80 -0.54
C GLU A 54 -3.19 2.22 -1.03
N PRO A 55 -4.36 2.69 -0.50
CA PRO A 55 -5.63 2.00 -0.73
C PRO A 55 -6.13 1.97 -2.16
N GLN A 56 -5.89 3.00 -2.96
CA GLN A 56 -6.44 3.08 -4.32
C GLN A 56 -5.68 2.22 -5.31
N SER A 57 -4.35 2.29 -5.29
CA SER A 57 -3.49 1.52 -6.19
C SER A 57 -3.13 0.15 -5.65
N THR A 58 -3.30 -0.06 -4.34
CA THR A 58 -2.79 -1.20 -3.57
C THR A 58 -1.27 -1.36 -3.66
N ALA A 59 -0.58 -0.24 -3.90
CA ALA A 59 0.89 -0.20 -3.91
C ALA A 59 1.44 -0.41 -2.51
N THR A 60 2.43 -1.29 -2.37
CA THR A 60 3.10 -1.53 -1.09
C THR A 60 4.00 -0.36 -0.74
N VAL A 61 3.80 0.20 0.45
CA VAL A 61 4.64 1.29 0.98
C VAL A 61 5.66 0.77 1.98
N GLY A 62 5.28 -0.24 2.77
CA GLY A 62 6.21 -0.83 3.73
C GLY A 62 5.75 -2.22 4.15
N LYS A 63 6.71 -3.08 4.48
CA LYS A 63 6.44 -4.43 4.98
C LYS A 63 7.19 -4.65 6.29
N GLY A 64 6.69 -5.55 7.12
CA GLY A 64 7.34 -5.91 8.38
C GLY A 64 6.76 -7.19 8.97
N ASP A 65 7.46 -7.73 9.95
CA ASP A 65 7.02 -8.94 10.65
C ASP A 65 5.89 -8.65 11.63
N THR A 66 5.69 -7.39 11.98
CA THR A 66 4.63 -6.94 12.88
C THR A 66 3.87 -5.78 12.24
N ARG A 67 2.62 -5.58 12.70
CA ARG A 67 1.83 -4.42 12.28
C ARG A 67 2.56 -3.11 12.56
N LYS A 68 3.10 -2.97 13.78
CA LYS A 68 3.83 -1.77 14.19
C LYS A 68 5.05 -1.52 13.31
N GLY A 69 5.79 -2.56 12.96
CA GLY A 69 6.96 -2.45 12.09
C GLY A 69 6.61 -2.00 10.68
N ALA A 70 5.55 -2.56 10.09
CA ALA A 70 5.09 -2.18 8.76
C ALA A 70 4.60 -0.71 8.75
N VAL A 71 3.84 -0.31 9.75
CA VAL A 71 3.34 1.06 9.89
C VAL A 71 4.49 2.05 10.06
N SER A 72 5.45 1.75 10.93
CA SER A 72 6.61 2.62 11.18
C SER A 72 7.46 2.80 9.91
N LEU A 73 7.70 1.72 9.19
CA LEU A 73 8.47 1.80 7.94
C LEU A 73 7.74 2.63 6.88
N ALA A 74 6.43 2.43 6.73
CA ALA A 74 5.62 3.21 5.78
C ALA A 74 5.64 4.70 6.14
N GLN A 75 5.44 5.02 7.42
CA GLN A 75 5.47 6.42 7.88
C GLN A 75 6.84 7.06 7.67
N SER A 76 7.92 6.31 7.90
CA SER A 76 9.28 6.79 7.68
C SER A 76 9.54 7.08 6.20
N ARG A 77 9.12 6.18 5.31
CA ARG A 77 9.31 6.35 3.86
C ARG A 77 8.52 7.54 3.32
N ILE A 78 7.28 7.70 3.76
CA ILE A 78 6.43 8.83 3.33
C ILE A 78 6.96 10.13 3.91
N GLY A 79 7.39 10.14 5.16
CA GLY A 79 7.94 11.33 5.81
C GLY A 79 9.25 11.83 5.21
N ALA A 80 9.96 10.99 4.48
CA ALA A 80 11.22 11.36 3.82
C ALA A 80 11.03 12.06 2.47
N ARG A 81 9.80 12.13 1.94
CA ARG A 81 9.54 12.61 0.57
C ARG A 81 8.33 13.55 0.53
N PRO A 82 8.30 14.49 -0.44
CA PRO A 82 7.13 15.32 -0.64
C PRO A 82 5.98 14.54 -1.30
N LEU A 83 4.76 15.06 -1.16
CA LEU A 83 3.55 14.42 -1.70
C LEU A 83 3.66 14.13 -3.19
N GLU A 84 4.26 15.01 -3.97
CA GLU A 84 4.43 14.83 -5.41
C GLU A 84 5.17 13.53 -5.75
N GLU A 85 6.24 13.22 -5.03
CA GLU A 85 7.00 11.99 -5.25
C GLU A 85 6.19 10.75 -4.87
N PHE A 86 5.43 10.82 -3.77
CA PHE A 86 4.54 9.74 -3.37
C PHE A 86 3.48 9.49 -4.44
N ASN A 87 2.82 10.53 -4.92
CA ASN A 87 1.79 10.41 -5.96
C ASN A 87 2.36 9.86 -7.27
N ARG A 88 3.58 10.22 -7.61
CA ARG A 88 4.26 9.69 -8.80
C ARG A 88 4.53 8.20 -8.67
N ALA A 89 5.00 7.75 -7.53
CA ALA A 89 5.25 6.33 -7.27
C ALA A 89 3.96 5.51 -7.30
N VAL A 90 2.89 6.01 -6.68
CA VAL A 90 1.57 5.38 -6.70
C VAL A 90 1.02 5.31 -8.13
N GLY A 91 1.18 6.37 -8.90
CA GLY A 91 0.75 6.43 -10.30
C GLY A 91 1.44 5.38 -11.16
N ARG A 92 2.73 5.15 -10.97
CA ARG A 92 3.49 4.11 -11.70
C ARG A 92 2.93 2.71 -11.42
N VAL A 93 2.63 2.39 -10.18
CA VAL A 93 2.06 1.09 -9.81
C VAL A 93 0.67 0.94 -10.43
N SER A 94 -0.15 1.98 -10.37
CA SER A 94 -1.48 1.99 -10.95
C SER A 94 -1.44 1.76 -12.46
N GLU A 95 -0.55 2.44 -13.18
CA GLU A 95 -0.36 2.27 -14.61
C GLU A 95 0.11 0.86 -14.96
N TYR A 96 1.08 0.33 -14.22
CA TYR A 96 1.56 -1.04 -14.41
C TYR A 96 0.43 -2.06 -14.30
N LYS A 97 -0.36 -1.96 -13.24
CA LYS A 97 -1.48 -2.87 -13.01
C LYS A 97 -2.58 -2.75 -14.07
N ASN A 98 -2.82 -1.55 -14.57
CA ASN A 98 -3.83 -1.32 -15.63
C ASN A 98 -3.35 -1.81 -16.99
N ASN A 99 -2.07 -1.67 -17.31
CA ASN A 99 -1.53 -2.05 -18.61
C ASN A 99 -1.44 -3.56 -18.82
N ILE A 100 -1.43 -4.35 -17.76
CA ILE A 100 -1.41 -5.80 -17.85
C ILE A 100 -2.68 -6.36 -18.50
N ASP A 101 -3.79 -5.61 -18.47
CA ASP A 101 -5.06 -6.02 -19.08
C ASP A 101 -5.11 -5.83 -20.61
N LYS A 102 -4.11 -5.25 -21.17
CA LYS A 102 -4.04 -5.04 -22.62
C LYS A 102 -3.27 -6.20 -23.29
#